data_a992f5f60768455a8780851bef0c17cb
#
_entry.id   a992f5f60768455a8780851bef0c17cb
#
_cell.length_a   1.000
_cell.length_b   1.000
_cell.length_c   1.000
_cell.angle_alpha   90.00
_cell.angle_beta   90.00
_cell.angle_gamma   90.00
#
_symmetry.space_group_name_H-M   'P 1'
#
loop_
_entity.id
_entity.type
_entity.pdbx_description
1 polymer ?
#
loop_
_entity_poly.entity_id
_entity_poly.type
_entity_poly.pdbx_seq_one_letter_code
_entity_poly.pdbx_strand_id
1 'polypeptide(L)'
;MDVRDQKSVDAGIRRIVDRFGKIDIVVNNAGISGVTPVDAADTDAWLDIVQTNVVGTYYVTRAATPHLPNGGRVIMISSVLGKFGVPGYTAYCTAKTGLIGFTRSLALELAPRKITVNAICPGWTDTEMARDGMRDIAAAAGISVEQFKKEAMSRVPLGEMVDPSEVAALVAFLCAPTGDKITGQALSICAGSTQA
;
A
#
# COMPACT_ATOMS: atom_id res chain seq x y z
N MET A 1 -1.97 11.77 -13.39
CA MET A 1 -1.10 10.62 -13.75
C MET A 1 -1.90 9.36 -13.42
N ASP A 2 -2.15 8.49 -14.40
CA ASP A 2 -2.72 7.16 -14.15
C ASP A 2 -1.56 6.18 -13.98
N VAL A 3 -1.48 5.52 -12.83
CA VAL A 3 -0.38 4.59 -12.51
C VAL A 3 -0.44 3.30 -13.35
N ARG A 4 -1.60 2.97 -13.93
CA ARG A 4 -1.79 1.79 -14.80
C ARG A 4 -1.20 1.99 -16.20
N ASP A 5 -0.99 3.24 -16.61
CA ASP A 5 -0.42 3.60 -17.90
C ASP A 5 1.03 4.06 -17.73
N GLN A 6 1.95 3.24 -18.21
CA GLN A 6 3.39 3.53 -18.14
C GLN A 6 3.74 4.88 -18.79
N LYS A 7 3.11 5.23 -19.92
CA LYS A 7 3.39 6.51 -20.62
C LYS A 7 2.92 7.70 -19.77
N SER A 8 1.78 7.58 -19.11
CA SER A 8 1.25 8.57 -18.18
C SER A 8 2.20 8.77 -16.99
N VAL A 9 2.75 7.66 -16.45
CA VAL A 9 3.74 7.70 -15.36
C VAL A 9 5.03 8.38 -15.81
N ASP A 10 5.61 7.94 -16.94
CA ASP A 10 6.86 8.50 -17.46
C ASP A 10 6.74 10.02 -17.73
N ALA A 11 5.61 10.45 -18.30
CA ALA A 11 5.31 11.87 -18.50
C ALA A 11 5.14 12.63 -17.18
N GLY A 12 4.44 12.03 -16.19
CA GLY A 12 4.25 12.62 -14.88
C GLY A 12 5.57 12.82 -14.13
N ILE A 13 6.41 11.80 -14.07
CA ILE A 13 7.73 11.86 -13.43
C ILE A 13 8.62 12.90 -14.12
N ARG A 14 8.66 12.94 -15.45
CA ARG A 14 9.43 13.94 -16.20
C ARG A 14 9.01 15.36 -15.81
N ARG A 15 7.72 15.66 -15.78
CA ARG A 15 7.23 16.99 -15.38
C ARG A 15 7.65 17.39 -13.95
N ILE A 16 7.72 16.42 -13.02
CA ILE A 16 8.20 16.67 -11.66
C ILE A 16 9.69 17.01 -11.70
N VAL A 17 10.47 16.23 -12.41
CA VAL A 17 11.93 16.44 -12.53
C VAL A 17 12.25 17.75 -13.25
N ASP A 18 11.56 18.08 -14.34
CA ASP A 18 11.73 19.35 -15.06
C ASP A 18 11.46 20.55 -14.16
N ARG A 19 10.51 20.41 -13.22
CA ARG A 19 10.13 21.51 -12.31
C ARG A 19 11.03 21.61 -11.06
N PHE A 20 11.42 20.48 -10.47
CA PHE A 20 12.09 20.43 -9.15
C PHE A 20 13.53 19.91 -9.20
N GLY A 21 14.00 19.42 -10.34
CA GLY A 21 15.34 18.91 -10.56
C GLY A 21 15.60 17.50 -10.03
N LYS A 22 14.87 17.07 -9.00
CA LYS A 22 15.05 15.77 -8.32
C LYS A 22 13.77 15.28 -7.67
N ILE A 23 13.80 14.03 -7.21
CA ILE A 23 12.77 13.42 -6.37
C ILE A 23 13.49 12.85 -5.15
N ASP A 24 13.25 13.36 -3.96
CA ASP A 24 13.90 12.88 -2.73
C ASP A 24 13.15 11.69 -2.11
N ILE A 25 11.82 11.67 -2.25
CA ILE A 25 10.94 10.70 -1.61
C ILE A 25 9.89 10.24 -2.63
N VAL A 26 9.68 8.94 -2.70
CA VAL A 26 8.56 8.31 -3.44
C VAL A 26 7.65 7.61 -2.45
N VAL A 27 6.37 7.98 -2.45
CA VAL A 27 5.33 7.27 -1.69
C VAL A 27 4.35 6.64 -2.67
N ASN A 28 4.43 5.32 -2.80
CA ASN A 28 3.51 4.53 -3.61
C ASN A 28 2.24 4.24 -2.80
N ASN A 29 1.30 5.18 -2.85
CA ASN A 29 0.04 5.13 -2.11
C ASN A 29 -1.16 4.77 -3.00
N ALA A 30 -1.09 5.01 -4.31
CA ALA A 30 -2.17 4.70 -5.23
C ALA A 30 -2.53 3.22 -5.17
N GLY A 31 -3.81 2.92 -5.02
CA GLY A 31 -4.29 1.54 -4.95
C GLY A 31 -5.79 1.47 -4.90
N ILE A 32 -6.30 0.31 -5.26
CA ILE A 32 -7.72 -0.04 -5.18
C ILE A 32 -7.90 -1.37 -4.46
N SER A 33 -9.09 -1.59 -3.94
CA SER A 33 -9.48 -2.82 -3.25
C SER A 33 -10.83 -3.30 -3.80
N GLY A 34 -11.16 -4.54 -3.56
CA GLY A 34 -12.46 -5.11 -3.94
C GLY A 34 -12.54 -6.58 -3.59
N VAL A 35 -13.78 -7.09 -3.57
CA VAL A 35 -14.06 -8.51 -3.38
C VAL A 35 -13.85 -9.22 -4.72
N THR A 36 -12.97 -10.21 -4.73
CA THR A 36 -12.56 -10.98 -5.90
C THR A 36 -12.46 -12.47 -5.56
N PRO A 37 -13.61 -13.17 -5.38
CA PRO A 37 -13.60 -14.59 -5.11
C PRO A 37 -13.01 -15.35 -6.31
N VAL A 38 -12.36 -16.48 -6.05
CA VAL A 38 -11.63 -17.25 -7.07
C VAL A 38 -12.55 -17.86 -8.14
N ASP A 39 -13.81 -18.04 -7.80
CA ASP A 39 -14.86 -18.58 -8.67
C ASP A 39 -15.71 -17.50 -9.35
N ALA A 40 -15.34 -16.23 -9.24
CA ALA A 40 -16.01 -15.15 -9.98
C ALA A 40 -15.91 -15.39 -11.48
N ALA A 41 -17.02 -15.19 -12.18
CA ALA A 41 -17.08 -15.36 -13.64
C ALA A 41 -16.29 -14.29 -14.40
N ASP A 42 -16.10 -13.11 -13.78
CA ASP A 42 -15.35 -11.98 -14.33
C ASP A 42 -13.97 -11.85 -13.65
N THR A 43 -12.93 -11.78 -14.48
CA THR A 43 -11.55 -11.63 -14.04
C THR A 43 -11.05 -10.18 -14.04
N ASP A 44 -11.81 -9.26 -14.63
CA ASP A 44 -11.35 -7.89 -14.86
C ASP A 44 -11.06 -7.15 -13.55
N ALA A 45 -11.93 -7.27 -12.56
CA ALA A 45 -11.72 -6.68 -11.25
C ALA A 45 -10.46 -7.21 -10.55
N TRP A 46 -10.17 -8.51 -10.71
CA TRP A 46 -8.95 -9.12 -10.19
C TRP A 46 -7.70 -8.56 -10.84
N LEU A 47 -7.71 -8.47 -12.18
CA LEU A 47 -6.61 -7.94 -12.98
C LEU A 47 -6.40 -6.44 -12.72
N ASP A 48 -7.46 -5.66 -12.60
CA ASP A 48 -7.39 -4.22 -12.31
C ASP A 48 -6.72 -3.95 -10.96
N ILE A 49 -7.02 -4.75 -9.92
CA ILE A 49 -6.38 -4.63 -8.61
C ILE A 49 -4.88 -4.92 -8.72
N VAL A 50 -4.48 -5.97 -9.41
CA VAL A 50 -3.06 -6.30 -9.59
C VAL A 50 -2.36 -5.27 -10.47
N GLN A 51 -2.99 -4.84 -11.57
CA GLN A 51 -2.44 -3.84 -12.46
C GLN A 51 -2.21 -2.50 -11.73
N THR A 52 -3.17 -2.06 -10.94
CA THR A 52 -3.05 -0.80 -10.20
C THR A 52 -2.03 -0.91 -9.07
N ASN A 53 -2.19 -1.91 -8.20
CA ASN A 53 -1.45 -1.97 -6.95
C ASN A 53 -0.02 -2.46 -7.11
N VAL A 54 0.25 -3.36 -8.07
CA VAL A 54 1.58 -3.97 -8.28
C VAL A 54 2.28 -3.34 -9.48
N VAL A 55 1.66 -3.44 -10.65
CA VAL A 55 2.30 -2.97 -11.90
C VAL A 55 2.43 -1.45 -11.89
N GLY A 56 1.40 -0.75 -11.44
CA GLY A 56 1.43 0.71 -11.28
C GLY A 56 2.51 1.17 -10.31
N THR A 57 2.64 0.50 -9.16
CA THR A 57 3.73 0.75 -8.19
C THR A 57 5.10 0.53 -8.82
N TYR A 58 5.26 -0.55 -9.60
CA TYR A 58 6.50 -0.81 -10.33
C TYR A 58 6.79 0.31 -11.34
N TYR A 59 5.83 0.75 -12.14
CA TYR A 59 6.03 1.82 -13.12
C TYR A 59 6.51 3.12 -12.47
N VAL A 60 5.83 3.55 -11.38
CA VAL A 60 6.20 4.77 -10.65
C VAL A 60 7.61 4.64 -10.06
N THR A 61 7.89 3.54 -9.38
CA THR A 61 9.19 3.30 -8.75
C THR A 61 10.31 3.26 -9.79
N ARG A 62 10.12 2.51 -10.88
CA ARG A 62 11.08 2.42 -11.99
C ARG A 62 11.39 3.79 -12.59
N ALA A 63 10.35 4.59 -12.86
CA ALA A 63 10.52 5.90 -13.49
C ALA A 63 11.18 6.91 -12.53
N ALA A 64 10.89 6.84 -11.23
CA ALA A 64 11.42 7.78 -10.24
C ALA A 64 12.84 7.45 -9.77
N THR A 65 13.22 6.16 -9.73
CA THR A 65 14.51 5.69 -9.18
C THR A 65 15.76 6.37 -9.75
N PRO A 66 15.88 6.65 -11.07
CA PRO A 66 17.02 7.37 -11.63
C PRO A 66 17.18 8.80 -11.08
N HIS A 67 16.10 9.39 -10.61
CA HIS A 67 16.04 10.77 -10.14
C HIS A 67 16.12 10.92 -8.62
N LEU A 68 16.14 9.79 -7.88
CA LEU A 68 16.39 9.78 -6.45
C LEU A 68 17.87 10.08 -6.18
N PRO A 69 18.22 11.01 -5.26
CA PRO A 69 19.60 11.19 -4.81
C PRO A 69 20.04 10.02 -3.92
N ASN A 70 21.35 9.96 -3.63
CA ASN A 70 21.84 9.10 -2.57
C ASN A 70 21.17 9.50 -1.23
N GLY A 71 20.71 8.52 -0.48
CA GLY A 71 19.95 8.77 0.75
C GLY A 71 18.45 9.05 0.53
N GLY A 72 17.92 8.85 -0.68
CA GLY A 72 16.49 8.96 -0.99
C GLY A 72 15.62 7.96 -0.22
N ARG A 73 14.31 8.08 -0.36
CA ARG A 73 13.31 7.23 0.33
C ARG A 73 12.28 6.68 -0.63
N VAL A 74 11.93 5.41 -0.46
CA VAL A 74 10.80 4.79 -1.15
C VAL A 74 9.89 4.13 -0.12
N ILE A 75 8.63 4.50 -0.10
CA ILE A 75 7.62 3.95 0.80
C ILE A 75 6.53 3.29 -0.03
N MET A 76 6.20 2.04 0.30
CA MET A 76 5.08 1.29 -0.26
C MET A 76 3.93 1.27 0.74
N ILE A 77 2.73 1.67 0.34
CA ILE A 77 1.55 1.46 1.19
C ILE A 77 0.97 0.09 0.85
N SER A 78 1.36 -0.90 1.67
CA SER A 78 0.83 -2.26 1.61
C SER A 78 -0.46 -2.36 2.44
N SER A 79 -0.62 -3.41 3.21
CA SER A 79 -1.76 -3.67 4.12
C SER A 79 -1.37 -4.80 5.07
N VAL A 80 -2.08 -4.93 6.20
CA VAL A 80 -2.05 -6.16 6.99
C VAL A 80 -2.49 -7.38 6.17
N LEU A 81 -3.36 -7.19 5.15
CA LEU A 81 -3.73 -8.24 4.18
C LEU A 81 -2.59 -8.65 3.24
N GLY A 82 -1.45 -8.00 3.30
CA GLY A 82 -0.19 -8.49 2.75
C GLY A 82 0.54 -9.48 3.65
N LYS A 83 0.08 -9.67 4.89
CA LYS A 83 0.67 -10.56 5.90
C LYS A 83 -0.22 -11.75 6.24
N PHE A 84 -1.53 -11.64 6.03
CA PHE A 84 -2.48 -12.74 6.18
C PHE A 84 -3.60 -12.63 5.13
N GLY A 85 -4.30 -13.76 4.90
CA GLY A 85 -5.36 -13.83 3.90
C GLY A 85 -6.75 -13.62 4.50
N VAL A 86 -7.67 -13.11 3.67
CA VAL A 86 -9.09 -13.02 3.95
C VAL A 86 -9.86 -13.63 2.77
N PRO A 87 -10.86 -14.49 3.01
CA PRO A 87 -11.69 -15.03 1.93
C PRO A 87 -12.31 -13.91 1.08
N GLY A 88 -12.35 -14.11 -0.23
CA GLY A 88 -12.90 -13.15 -1.18
C GLY A 88 -11.97 -11.98 -1.55
N TYR A 89 -10.78 -11.86 -0.97
CA TYR A 89 -9.81 -10.79 -1.26
C TYR A 89 -8.54 -11.30 -1.95
N THR A 90 -8.67 -12.30 -2.82
CA THR A 90 -7.52 -12.97 -3.46
C THR A 90 -6.62 -12.01 -4.23
N ALA A 91 -7.16 -11.10 -5.04
CA ALA A 91 -6.37 -10.10 -5.77
C ALA A 91 -5.66 -9.12 -4.83
N TYR A 92 -6.38 -8.58 -3.86
CA TYR A 92 -5.83 -7.58 -2.95
C TYR A 92 -4.74 -8.16 -2.03
N CYS A 93 -4.97 -9.35 -1.46
CA CYS A 93 -3.96 -10.06 -0.68
C CYS A 93 -2.73 -10.37 -1.52
N THR A 94 -2.91 -10.87 -2.77
CA THR A 94 -1.81 -11.12 -3.71
C THR A 94 -1.02 -9.85 -3.97
N ALA A 95 -1.70 -8.75 -4.29
CA ALA A 95 -1.05 -7.48 -4.59
C ALA A 95 -0.27 -6.94 -3.39
N LYS A 96 -0.89 -6.90 -2.20
CA LYS A 96 -0.26 -6.33 -0.99
C LYS A 96 0.88 -7.21 -0.46
N THR A 97 0.79 -8.54 -0.60
CA THR A 97 1.92 -9.45 -0.34
C THR A 97 3.04 -9.22 -1.35
N GLY A 98 2.71 -9.06 -2.64
CA GLY A 98 3.68 -8.74 -3.69
C GLY A 98 4.47 -7.46 -3.42
N LEU A 99 3.83 -6.42 -2.88
CA LEU A 99 4.50 -5.18 -2.47
C LEU A 99 5.53 -5.40 -1.35
N ILE A 100 5.28 -6.31 -0.42
CA ILE A 100 6.24 -6.66 0.64
C ILE A 100 7.46 -7.35 0.02
N GLY A 101 7.26 -8.29 -0.90
CA GLY A 101 8.34 -8.93 -1.64
C GLY A 101 9.14 -7.93 -2.46
N PHE A 102 8.46 -7.04 -3.20
CA PHE A 102 9.08 -5.97 -3.97
C PHE A 102 9.90 -5.02 -3.09
N THR A 103 9.38 -4.63 -1.93
CA THR A 103 10.08 -3.80 -0.93
C THR A 103 11.41 -4.43 -0.52
N ARG A 104 11.41 -5.71 -0.19
CA ARG A 104 12.61 -6.44 0.26
C ARG A 104 13.70 -6.51 -0.81
N SER A 105 13.33 -6.85 -2.04
CA SER A 105 14.27 -6.92 -3.16
C SER A 105 14.82 -5.55 -3.51
N LEU A 106 13.94 -4.55 -3.67
CA LEU A 106 14.35 -3.20 -4.04
C LEU A 106 15.23 -2.54 -2.96
N ALA A 107 15.02 -2.84 -1.69
CA ALA A 107 15.87 -2.36 -0.60
C ALA A 107 17.33 -2.81 -0.76
N LEU A 108 17.55 -4.04 -1.20
CA LEU A 108 18.90 -4.57 -1.47
C LEU A 108 19.52 -3.94 -2.72
N GLU A 109 18.73 -3.77 -3.79
CA GLU A 109 19.19 -3.14 -5.03
C GLU A 109 19.64 -1.69 -4.82
N LEU A 110 18.92 -0.93 -3.98
CA LEU A 110 19.17 0.48 -3.75
C LEU A 110 20.09 0.77 -2.54
N ALA A 111 20.46 -0.23 -1.77
CA ALA A 111 21.35 -0.11 -0.61
C ALA A 111 22.71 0.56 -0.92
N PRO A 112 23.39 0.28 -2.07
CA PRO A 112 24.65 0.96 -2.41
C PRO A 112 24.50 2.48 -2.54
N ARG A 113 23.29 2.96 -2.87
CA ARG A 113 22.94 4.39 -2.95
C ARG A 113 22.41 4.95 -1.61
N LYS A 114 22.42 4.15 -0.55
CA LYS A 114 21.85 4.50 0.77
C LYS A 114 20.37 4.92 0.72
N ILE A 115 19.63 4.47 -0.31
CA ILE A 115 18.19 4.69 -0.43
C ILE A 115 17.50 3.63 0.42
N THR A 116 16.63 4.06 1.32
CA THR A 116 15.83 3.12 2.11
C THR A 116 14.50 2.83 1.41
N VAL A 117 14.06 1.59 1.48
CA VAL A 117 12.79 1.12 0.90
C VAL A 117 12.03 0.36 1.97
N ASN A 118 10.83 0.83 2.34
CA ASN A 118 10.01 0.19 3.36
C ASN A 118 8.55 0.11 2.93
N ALA A 119 7.85 -0.91 3.42
CA ALA A 119 6.41 -1.04 3.31
C ALA A 119 5.74 -0.67 4.64
N ILE A 120 4.64 0.06 4.57
CA ILE A 120 3.73 0.25 5.69
C ILE A 120 2.52 -0.66 5.44
N CYS A 121 2.09 -1.35 6.48
CA CYS A 121 0.98 -2.30 6.46
C CYS A 121 -0.14 -1.80 7.40
N PRO A 122 -1.00 -0.88 6.94
CA PRO A 122 -2.13 -0.42 7.75
C PRO A 122 -3.15 -1.54 7.98
N GLY A 123 -3.82 -1.49 9.14
CA GLY A 123 -5.07 -2.20 9.40
C GLY A 123 -6.28 -1.44 8.84
N TRP A 124 -7.43 -1.63 9.49
CA TRP A 124 -8.61 -0.83 9.20
C TRP A 124 -8.30 0.66 9.41
N THR A 125 -8.21 1.41 8.32
CA THR A 125 -7.92 2.85 8.33
C THR A 125 -9.19 3.60 7.95
N ASP A 126 -9.57 4.66 8.65
CA ASP A 126 -10.81 5.40 8.42
C ASP A 126 -10.77 6.21 7.11
N THR A 127 -10.96 5.51 6.01
CA THR A 127 -10.96 6.03 4.64
C THR A 127 -12.25 5.64 3.92
N GLU A 128 -12.52 6.28 2.79
CA GLU A 128 -13.62 5.88 1.91
C GLU A 128 -13.49 4.42 1.45
N MET A 129 -12.29 3.99 1.04
CA MET A 129 -12.01 2.60 0.66
C MET A 129 -12.40 1.60 1.76
N ALA A 130 -12.10 1.90 3.03
CA ALA A 130 -12.46 1.01 4.13
C ALA A 130 -13.97 1.00 4.38
N ARG A 131 -14.63 2.17 4.27
CA ARG A 131 -16.08 2.27 4.40
C ARG A 131 -16.81 1.51 3.28
N ASP A 132 -16.30 1.58 2.04
CA ASP A 132 -16.82 0.82 0.91
C ASP A 132 -16.64 -0.69 1.14
N GLY A 133 -15.45 -1.12 1.51
CA GLY A 133 -15.19 -2.53 1.84
C GLY A 133 -16.08 -3.05 2.97
N MET A 134 -16.35 -2.25 4.00
CA MET A 134 -17.29 -2.64 5.07
C MET A 134 -18.73 -2.77 4.55
N ARG A 135 -19.16 -1.87 3.62
CA ARG A 135 -20.50 -1.98 2.98
C ARG A 135 -20.62 -3.26 2.16
N ASP A 136 -19.61 -3.57 1.36
CA ASP A 136 -19.61 -4.75 0.50
C ASP A 136 -19.66 -6.06 1.33
N ILE A 137 -18.85 -6.14 2.39
CA ILE A 137 -18.81 -7.31 3.26
C ILE A 137 -20.14 -7.45 4.03
N ALA A 138 -20.68 -6.36 4.57
CA ALA A 138 -21.93 -6.37 5.29
C ALA A 138 -23.09 -6.81 4.38
N ALA A 139 -23.16 -6.29 3.16
CA ALA A 139 -24.13 -6.68 2.15
C ALA A 139 -24.04 -8.18 1.80
N ALA A 140 -22.84 -8.69 1.58
CA ALA A 140 -22.61 -10.11 1.30
C ALA A 140 -22.99 -11.03 2.47
N ALA A 141 -22.83 -10.54 3.71
CA ALA A 141 -23.19 -11.26 4.92
C ALA A 141 -24.67 -11.09 5.33
N GLY A 142 -25.43 -10.22 4.67
CA GLY A 142 -26.84 -9.94 5.01
C GLY A 142 -27.04 -9.23 6.35
N ILE A 143 -26.05 -8.45 6.80
CA ILE A 143 -26.09 -7.69 8.06
C ILE A 143 -25.97 -6.18 7.81
N SER A 144 -26.22 -5.35 8.84
CA SER A 144 -26.00 -3.91 8.71
C SER A 144 -24.51 -3.56 8.76
N VAL A 145 -24.14 -2.42 8.18
CA VAL A 145 -22.75 -1.90 8.20
C VAL A 145 -22.30 -1.65 9.65
N GLU A 146 -23.18 -1.13 10.48
CA GLU A 146 -22.93 -0.86 11.90
C GLU A 146 -22.64 -2.16 12.67
N GLN A 147 -23.41 -3.22 12.39
CA GLN A 147 -23.18 -4.52 12.97
C GLN A 147 -21.83 -5.08 12.53
N PHE A 148 -21.54 -5.05 11.23
CA PHE A 148 -20.24 -5.49 10.71
C PHE A 148 -19.09 -4.71 11.33
N LYS A 149 -19.18 -3.36 11.37
CA LYS A 149 -18.16 -2.50 11.98
C LYS A 149 -17.92 -2.86 13.45
N LYS A 150 -18.97 -3.07 14.22
CA LYS A 150 -18.88 -3.50 15.63
C LYS A 150 -18.13 -4.83 15.76
N GLU A 151 -18.49 -5.83 14.93
CA GLU A 151 -17.83 -7.14 14.91
C GLU A 151 -16.38 -7.06 14.47
N ALA A 152 -16.07 -6.25 13.43
CA ALA A 152 -14.71 -6.03 12.96
C ALA A 152 -13.84 -5.38 14.03
N MET A 153 -14.35 -4.33 14.69
CA MET A 153 -13.61 -3.62 15.74
C MET A 153 -13.45 -4.46 17.02
N SER A 154 -14.36 -5.38 17.33
CA SER A 154 -14.19 -6.29 18.47
C SER A 154 -13.01 -7.27 18.32
N ARG A 155 -12.52 -7.45 17.08
CA ARG A 155 -11.33 -8.27 16.77
C ARG A 155 -10.04 -7.45 16.69
N VAL A 156 -10.13 -6.13 16.76
CA VAL A 156 -8.99 -5.22 16.80
C VAL A 156 -8.60 -4.99 18.26
N PRO A 157 -7.41 -5.35 18.72
CA PRO A 157 -7.04 -5.28 20.14
C PRO A 157 -7.24 -3.91 20.79
N LEU A 158 -6.92 -2.79 20.08
CA LEU A 158 -7.17 -1.45 20.61
C LEU A 158 -8.61 -0.97 20.39
N GLY A 159 -9.45 -1.73 19.68
CA GLY A 159 -10.88 -1.47 19.52
C GLY A 159 -11.26 -0.34 18.56
N GLU A 160 -10.32 0.20 17.83
CA GLU A 160 -10.52 1.38 16.96
C GLU A 160 -9.83 1.25 15.61
N MET A 161 -10.28 2.04 14.65
CA MET A 161 -9.63 2.17 13.35
C MET A 161 -8.40 3.07 13.47
N VAL A 162 -7.43 2.87 12.58
CA VAL A 162 -6.27 3.76 12.42
C VAL A 162 -6.73 5.04 11.73
N ASP A 163 -6.31 6.20 12.24
CA ASP A 163 -6.52 7.47 11.53
C ASP A 163 -5.51 7.59 10.36
N PRO A 164 -5.92 8.08 9.19
CA PRO A 164 -5.00 8.32 8.07
C PRO A 164 -3.77 9.16 8.43
N SER A 165 -3.90 10.10 9.37
CA SER A 165 -2.78 10.92 9.84
C SER A 165 -1.73 10.10 10.61
N GLU A 166 -2.12 9.01 11.27
CA GLU A 166 -1.18 8.11 11.96
C GLU A 166 -0.33 7.34 10.94
N VAL A 167 -0.96 6.90 9.82
CA VAL A 167 -0.22 6.30 8.71
C VAL A 167 0.76 7.32 8.12
N ALA A 168 0.31 8.56 7.91
CA ALA A 168 1.16 9.65 7.39
C ALA A 168 2.31 9.99 8.36
N ALA A 169 2.10 9.94 9.66
CA ALA A 169 3.14 10.15 10.66
C ALA A 169 4.23 9.06 10.57
N LEU A 170 3.85 7.80 10.36
CA LEU A 170 4.82 6.71 10.17
C LEU A 170 5.59 6.88 8.84
N VAL A 171 4.94 7.33 7.76
CA VAL A 171 5.63 7.71 6.51
C VAL A 171 6.66 8.79 6.79
N ALA A 172 6.28 9.87 7.48
CA ALA A 172 7.18 10.98 7.80
C ALA A 172 8.36 10.52 8.67
N PHE A 173 8.13 9.67 9.66
CA PHE A 173 9.17 9.07 10.50
C PHE A 173 10.21 8.29 9.66
N LEU A 174 9.75 7.44 8.74
CA LEU A 174 10.63 6.64 7.87
C LEU A 174 11.39 7.51 6.86
N CYS A 175 10.83 8.66 6.47
CA CYS A 175 11.47 9.60 5.56
C CYS A 175 12.47 10.55 6.26
N ALA A 176 12.37 10.72 7.57
CA ALA A 176 13.27 11.54 8.35
C ALA A 176 14.64 10.85 8.59
N PRO A 177 15.68 11.59 9.07
CA PRO A 177 16.98 10.99 9.41
C PRO A 177 16.90 9.86 10.46
N THR A 178 15.86 9.86 11.29
CA THR A 178 15.56 8.78 12.24
C THR A 178 15.29 7.44 11.58
N GLY A 179 14.86 7.44 10.30
CA GLY A 179 14.60 6.26 9.48
C GLY A 179 15.82 5.73 8.69
N ASP A 180 17.00 6.36 8.78
CA ASP A 180 18.17 6.05 7.93
C ASP A 180 18.65 4.58 8.01
N LYS A 181 18.36 3.88 9.08
CA LYS A 181 18.76 2.47 9.27
C LYS A 181 17.62 1.49 9.16
N ILE A 182 16.43 1.96 8.73
CA ILE A 182 15.26 1.13 8.53
C ILE A 182 15.09 0.94 7.03
N THR A 183 15.32 -0.27 6.52
CA THR A 183 15.13 -0.62 5.11
C THR A 183 14.74 -2.08 4.95
N GLY A 184 13.98 -2.41 3.92
CA GLY A 184 13.45 -3.75 3.63
C GLY A 184 12.37 -4.22 4.61
N GLN A 185 11.83 -3.33 5.45
CA GLN A 185 10.86 -3.68 6.48
C GLN A 185 9.41 -3.54 6.00
N ALA A 186 8.54 -4.37 6.58
CA ALA A 186 7.08 -4.30 6.42
C ALA A 186 6.47 -4.00 7.80
N LEU A 187 6.27 -2.71 8.08
CA LEU A 187 5.86 -2.20 9.39
C LEU A 187 4.34 -2.12 9.48
N SER A 188 3.77 -2.78 10.48
CA SER A 188 2.33 -2.73 10.72
C SER A 188 1.97 -1.49 11.55
N ILE A 189 0.86 -0.84 11.15
CA ILE A 189 0.13 0.15 11.93
C ILE A 189 -1.34 -0.25 11.88
N CYS A 190 -1.80 -1.02 12.85
CA CYS A 190 -3.02 -1.79 12.73
C CYS A 190 -3.79 -1.98 14.04
N ALA A 191 -3.51 -1.17 15.04
CA ALA A 191 -4.15 -1.27 16.37
C ALA A 191 -4.11 -2.71 16.96
N GLY A 192 -3.05 -3.48 16.61
CA GLY A 192 -2.84 -4.85 17.10
C GLY A 192 -3.47 -5.97 16.27
N SER A 193 -4.11 -5.66 15.12
CA SER A 193 -4.80 -6.68 14.28
C SER A 193 -3.87 -7.77 13.75
N THR A 194 -2.56 -7.52 13.67
CA THR A 194 -1.53 -8.52 13.36
C THR A 194 -0.30 -8.32 14.22
N GLN A 195 0.37 -9.42 14.55
CA GLN A 195 1.59 -9.45 15.37
C GLN A 195 2.81 -9.94 14.55
N ALA A 196 2.64 -10.10 13.23
CA ALA A 196 3.67 -10.60 12.32
C ALA A 196 4.28 -9.49 11.45
#